data_cb66007ebb80dd12597486410d53b040
#
_entry.id   cb66007ebb80dd12597486410d53b040
#
_cell.length_a   1.000
_cell.length_b   1.000
_cell.length_c   1.000
_cell.angle_alpha   90.00
_cell.angle_beta   90.00
_cell.angle_gamma   90.00
#
_symmetry.space_group_name_H-M   'P 1'
#
loop_
_entity.id
_entity.type
_entity.pdbx_description
1 polymer ?
#
loop_
_entity_poly.entity_id
_entity_poly.type
_entity_poly.pdbx_seq_one_letter_code
_entity_poly.pdbx_strand_id
1 'polypeptide(L)'
;MNGQDLISTAEYRYDALGRRIQKRSKHHHTGGEHNIIYRWDGDTLAYESNEQITKHYIYEKDSFVPLVQAIYAEEIELHQTPDWADKPYSLQRDPLWKVTKTSKDFKDFWFYHCDHLGTPQEMTDHTGVVIWKAEYKAWGECRVEQAKSDFFENREIISNNIRFQGQYFDEETGLHYNRYRYYSPYVGRFISKDPIGLSGGIIYMHML
;
A
#
# COMPACT_ATOMS: atom_id res chain seq x y z
N MET A 1 14.99 -16.88 -30.50
CA MET A 1 14.65 -16.49 -29.11
C MET A 1 14.32 -15.01 -29.15
N ASN A 2 13.04 -14.64 -29.19
CA ASN A 2 12.64 -13.24 -29.13
C ASN A 2 12.86 -12.78 -27.70
N GLY A 3 13.89 -11.95 -27.48
CA GLY A 3 14.09 -11.27 -26.22
C GLY A 3 12.87 -10.39 -25.96
N GLN A 4 12.07 -10.72 -24.95
CA GLN A 4 11.09 -9.79 -24.43
C GLN A 4 11.89 -8.67 -23.78
N ASP A 5 11.76 -7.45 -24.33
CA ASP A 5 12.36 -6.26 -23.72
C ASP A 5 11.79 -6.11 -22.30
N LEU A 6 12.68 -6.04 -21.32
CA LEU A 6 12.32 -5.84 -19.92
C LEU A 6 11.71 -4.45 -19.77
N ILE A 7 10.42 -4.39 -19.41
CA ILE A 7 9.67 -3.13 -19.31
C ILE A 7 9.99 -2.42 -18.00
N SER A 8 10.03 -3.17 -16.90
CA SER A 8 10.30 -2.62 -15.57
C SER A 8 10.99 -3.66 -14.68
N THR A 9 11.67 -3.18 -13.65
CA THR A 9 12.22 -3.97 -12.55
C THR A 9 11.72 -3.41 -11.23
N ALA A 10 11.47 -4.28 -10.26
CA ALA A 10 11.12 -3.88 -8.92
C ALA A 10 11.88 -4.72 -7.88
N GLU A 11 12.39 -4.05 -6.86
CA GLU A 11 13.05 -4.63 -5.70
C GLU A 11 12.22 -4.34 -4.45
N TYR A 12 11.99 -5.35 -3.62
CA TYR A 12 11.19 -5.24 -2.42
C TYR A 12 12.01 -5.60 -1.19
N ARG A 13 11.77 -4.85 -0.09
CA ARG A 13 12.32 -5.17 1.23
C ARG A 13 11.21 -5.43 2.21
N TYR A 14 11.47 -6.35 3.13
CA TYR A 14 10.52 -6.82 4.12
C TYR A 14 11.12 -6.73 5.52
N ASP A 15 10.28 -6.51 6.53
CA ASP A 15 10.68 -6.65 7.92
C ASP A 15 10.68 -8.12 8.38
N ALA A 16 11.08 -8.35 9.63
CA ALA A 16 11.12 -9.68 10.23
C ALA A 16 9.74 -10.36 10.35
N LEU A 17 8.65 -9.59 10.25
CA LEU A 17 7.27 -10.08 10.26
C LEU A 17 6.71 -10.29 8.85
N GLY A 18 7.55 -10.17 7.80
CA GLY A 18 7.17 -10.36 6.41
C GLY A 18 6.33 -9.23 5.83
N ARG A 19 6.26 -8.07 6.48
CA ARG A 19 5.56 -6.89 5.95
C ARG A 19 6.50 -6.13 5.02
N ARG A 20 6.01 -5.75 3.85
CA ARG A 20 6.79 -4.98 2.87
C ARG A 20 7.04 -3.57 3.40
N ILE A 21 8.31 -3.20 3.57
CA ILE A 21 8.72 -1.90 4.11
C ILE A 21 9.29 -0.96 3.06
N GLN A 22 9.68 -1.47 1.90
CA GLN A 22 10.19 -0.66 0.80
C GLN A 22 9.93 -1.33 -0.55
N LYS A 23 9.66 -0.53 -1.57
CA LYS A 23 9.69 -0.89 -2.98
C LYS A 23 10.58 0.12 -3.73
N ARG A 24 11.51 -0.38 -4.52
CA ARG A 24 12.25 0.40 -5.51
C ARG A 24 11.92 -0.14 -6.87
N SER A 25 11.42 0.69 -7.77
CA SER A 25 11.11 0.29 -9.14
C SER A 25 11.79 1.21 -10.16
N LYS A 26 12.10 0.62 -11.31
CA LYS A 26 12.68 1.32 -12.44
C LYS A 26 11.99 0.90 -13.71
N HIS A 27 11.48 1.87 -14.44
CA HIS A 27 10.88 1.66 -15.75
C HIS A 27 11.92 1.89 -16.85
N HIS A 28 12.25 0.84 -17.61
CA HIS A 28 13.39 0.87 -18.54
C HIS A 28 13.16 1.75 -19.77
N HIS A 29 11.92 1.91 -20.23
CA HIS A 29 11.62 2.73 -21.41
C HIS A 29 11.50 4.22 -21.09
N THR A 30 10.99 4.58 -19.93
CA THR A 30 10.79 5.99 -19.53
C THR A 30 11.91 6.53 -18.65
N GLY A 31 12.75 5.64 -18.10
CA GLY A 31 13.83 5.99 -17.18
C GLY A 31 13.36 6.43 -15.79
N GLY A 32 12.04 6.32 -15.50
CA GLY A 32 11.49 6.66 -14.19
C GLY A 32 11.97 5.70 -13.11
N GLU A 33 12.44 6.24 -12.01
CA GLU A 33 12.76 5.49 -10.80
C GLU A 33 11.83 5.94 -9.68
N HIS A 34 11.28 4.98 -8.91
CA HIS A 34 10.39 5.25 -7.80
C HIS A 34 10.89 4.50 -6.56
N ASN A 35 10.89 5.19 -5.44
CA ASN A 35 11.19 4.61 -4.14
C ASN A 35 10.01 4.87 -3.22
N ILE A 36 9.33 3.80 -2.77
CA ILE A 36 8.17 3.87 -1.90
C ILE A 36 8.50 3.18 -0.59
N ILE A 37 8.23 3.85 0.50
CA ILE A 37 8.39 3.36 1.86
C ILE A 37 7.02 3.06 2.44
N TYR A 38 6.86 1.91 3.08
CA TYR A 38 5.61 1.45 3.69
C TYR A 38 5.75 1.39 5.21
N ARG A 39 4.70 1.78 5.92
CA ARG A 39 4.61 1.70 7.38
C ARG A 39 3.30 1.06 7.78
N TRP A 40 3.37 0.21 8.78
CA TRP A 40 2.30 -0.67 9.20
C TRP A 40 1.87 -0.37 10.62
N ASP A 41 0.57 -0.42 10.86
CA ASP A 41 -0.02 -0.53 12.19
C ASP A 41 -0.59 -1.93 12.34
N GLY A 42 0.09 -2.76 13.14
CA GLY A 42 -0.21 -4.19 13.16
C GLY A 42 -0.09 -4.82 11.77
N ASP A 43 -1.22 -5.26 11.24
CA ASP A 43 -1.34 -5.92 9.94
C ASP A 43 -1.92 -5.01 8.85
N THR A 44 -2.32 -3.78 9.19
CA THR A 44 -2.84 -2.79 8.24
C THR A 44 -1.74 -1.85 7.75
N LEU A 45 -1.79 -1.48 6.48
CA LEU A 45 -0.89 -0.48 5.91
C LEU A 45 -1.30 0.91 6.38
N ALA A 46 -0.53 1.51 7.29
CA ALA A 46 -0.84 2.83 7.82
C ALA A 46 -0.39 3.96 6.86
N TYR A 47 0.81 3.84 6.30
CA TYR A 47 1.39 4.87 5.43
C TYR A 47 2.12 4.27 4.25
N GLU A 48 2.03 4.96 3.12
CA GLU A 48 2.96 4.82 2.00
C GLU A 48 3.53 6.20 1.66
N SER A 49 4.84 6.29 1.53
CA SER A 49 5.54 7.55 1.31
C SER A 49 6.53 7.41 0.17
N ASN A 50 6.52 8.38 -0.73
CA ASN A 50 7.57 8.61 -1.71
C ASN A 50 8.25 9.95 -1.40
N GLU A 51 9.19 10.38 -2.24
CA GLU A 51 9.95 11.62 -2.08
C GLU A 51 9.09 12.90 -2.11
N GLN A 52 7.84 12.82 -2.57
CA GLN A 52 6.98 13.98 -2.79
C GLN A 52 5.80 14.03 -1.83
N ILE A 53 5.19 12.88 -1.56
CA ILE A 53 3.95 12.80 -0.79
C ILE A 53 3.96 11.59 0.14
N THR A 54 3.14 11.69 1.17
CA THR A 54 2.78 10.58 2.04
C THR A 54 1.27 10.38 2.03
N LYS A 55 0.83 9.16 1.73
CA LYS A 55 -0.55 8.74 1.91
C LYS A 55 -0.70 8.08 3.27
N HIS A 56 -1.71 8.48 4.02
CA HIS A 56 -2.11 7.89 5.28
C HIS A 56 -3.46 7.20 5.08
N TYR A 57 -3.52 5.93 5.44
CA TYR A 57 -4.71 5.10 5.37
C TYR A 57 -5.33 4.94 6.76
N ILE A 58 -6.59 5.30 6.88
CA ILE A 58 -7.36 5.18 8.12
C ILE A 58 -8.42 4.11 7.90
N TYR A 59 -8.44 3.12 8.79
CA TYR A 59 -9.32 1.96 8.70
C TYR A 59 -10.39 1.99 9.79
N GLU A 60 -11.45 1.23 9.58
CA GLU A 60 -12.37 0.87 10.64
C GLU A 60 -11.62 0.14 11.75
N LYS A 61 -12.04 0.36 13.01
CA LYS A 61 -11.37 -0.23 14.16
C LYS A 61 -11.35 -1.76 14.07
N ASP A 62 -10.19 -2.35 14.31
CA ASP A 62 -9.95 -3.80 14.28
C ASP A 62 -10.35 -4.46 12.95
N SER A 63 -10.24 -3.74 11.83
CA SER A 63 -10.69 -4.15 10.52
C SER A 63 -9.66 -3.78 9.44
N PHE A 64 -9.79 -4.39 8.26
CA PHE A 64 -9.07 -4.01 7.04
C PHE A 64 -9.89 -3.12 6.10
N VAL A 65 -11.08 -2.69 6.52
CA VAL A 65 -11.96 -1.83 5.74
C VAL A 65 -11.43 -0.40 5.78
N PRO A 66 -10.94 0.18 4.67
CA PRO A 66 -10.45 1.54 4.66
C PRO A 66 -11.62 2.53 4.69
N LEU A 67 -11.47 3.59 5.47
CA LEU A 67 -12.43 4.68 5.61
C LEU A 67 -11.97 5.96 4.93
N VAL A 68 -10.69 6.32 5.12
CA VAL A 68 -10.13 7.58 4.63
C VAL A 68 -8.71 7.36 4.12
N GLN A 69 -8.40 8.03 3.00
CA GLN A 69 -7.04 8.25 2.54
C GLN A 69 -6.73 9.74 2.66
N ALA A 70 -5.73 10.07 3.47
CA ALA A 70 -5.28 11.45 3.62
C ALA A 70 -3.88 11.63 3.04
N ILE A 71 -3.54 12.84 2.60
CA ILE A 71 -2.27 13.15 1.95
C ILE A 71 -1.54 14.27 2.69
N TYR A 72 -0.26 14.05 2.91
CA TYR A 72 0.72 15.06 3.29
C TYR A 72 1.62 15.37 2.09
N ALA A 73 1.99 16.65 1.93
CA ALA A 73 2.89 17.10 0.87
C ALA A 73 4.38 16.91 1.18
N GLU A 74 4.72 15.93 2.00
CA GLU A 74 6.08 15.66 2.47
C GLU A 74 6.31 14.16 2.62
N GLU A 75 7.58 13.76 2.54
CA GLU A 75 8.02 12.44 2.96
C GLU A 75 7.93 12.32 4.49
N ILE A 76 7.57 11.14 4.99
CA ILE A 76 7.66 10.87 6.43
C ILE A 76 9.11 10.63 6.79
N GLU A 77 9.68 11.54 7.56
CA GLU A 77 10.98 11.34 8.18
C GLU A 77 10.91 10.25 9.24
N LEU A 78 11.77 9.24 9.08
CA LEU A 78 11.91 8.20 10.06
C LEU A 78 13.01 8.57 11.05
N HIS A 79 12.67 8.58 12.31
CA HIS A 79 13.69 8.69 13.35
C HIS A 79 14.58 7.44 13.34
N GLN A 80 15.86 7.65 13.10
CA GLN A 80 16.84 6.59 13.22
C GLN A 80 17.18 6.39 14.69
N THR A 81 16.98 5.17 15.18
CA THR A 81 17.47 4.80 16.53
C THR A 81 18.97 4.54 16.46
N PRO A 82 19.75 4.91 17.51
CA PRO A 82 21.14 4.50 17.61
C PRO A 82 21.27 2.98 17.56
N ASP A 83 22.41 2.51 17.05
CA ASP A 83 22.76 1.09 17.18
C ASP A 83 23.04 0.77 18.65
N TRP A 84 22.24 -0.14 19.20
CA TRP A 84 22.31 -0.60 20.57
C TRP A 84 23.05 -1.93 20.74
N ALA A 85 23.59 -2.53 19.64
CA ALA A 85 24.20 -3.85 19.68
C ALA A 85 25.36 -3.95 20.72
N ASP A 86 26.17 -2.90 20.81
CA ASP A 86 27.34 -2.85 21.71
C ASP A 86 27.15 -1.93 22.93
N LYS A 87 25.93 -1.43 23.16
CA LYS A 87 25.67 -0.46 24.23
C LYS A 87 24.40 -0.80 24.96
N PRO A 88 24.35 -0.60 26.31
CA PRO A 88 23.10 -0.76 27.03
C PRO A 88 22.04 0.23 26.53
N TYR A 89 20.83 -0.24 26.34
CA TYR A 89 19.71 0.59 25.94
C TYR A 89 19.48 1.74 26.93
N SER A 90 19.25 2.94 26.44
CA SER A 90 18.99 4.12 27.24
C SER A 90 17.81 4.91 26.69
N LEU A 91 16.71 4.93 27.42
CA LEU A 91 15.53 5.76 27.18
C LEU A 91 15.89 7.24 26.96
N GLN A 92 16.86 7.76 27.68
CA GLN A 92 17.28 9.16 27.60
C GLN A 92 18.02 9.48 26.29
N ARG A 93 18.64 8.49 25.66
CA ARG A 93 19.38 8.63 24.39
C ARG A 93 18.58 8.20 23.19
N ASP A 94 17.46 7.49 23.39
CA ASP A 94 16.62 7.05 22.30
C ASP A 94 15.76 8.24 21.78
N PRO A 95 15.97 8.67 20.53
CA PRO A 95 15.24 9.80 19.96
C PRO A 95 13.73 9.58 19.92
N LEU A 96 13.23 8.33 19.88
CA LEU A 96 11.79 8.03 19.88
C LEU A 96 11.05 8.61 21.08
N TRP A 97 11.73 8.79 22.23
CA TRP A 97 11.15 9.36 23.45
C TRP A 97 11.27 10.87 23.54
N LYS A 98 12.08 11.48 22.66
CA LYS A 98 12.32 12.93 22.64
C LYS A 98 11.53 13.67 21.56
N VAL A 99 10.84 12.93 20.71
CA VAL A 99 10.12 13.52 19.59
C VAL A 99 8.91 14.27 20.13
N THR A 100 8.91 15.57 19.93
CA THR A 100 7.70 16.37 20.10
C THR A 100 6.78 16.00 18.93
N LYS A 101 5.66 15.36 19.21
CA LYS A 101 4.63 15.06 18.20
C LYS A 101 4.02 16.38 17.73
N THR A 102 4.54 16.93 16.64
CA THR A 102 3.88 18.03 15.94
C THR A 102 2.85 17.39 15.01
N SER A 103 1.58 17.72 15.23
CA SER A 103 0.53 17.42 14.27
C SER A 103 0.81 18.18 13.00
N LYS A 104 0.89 17.51 11.86
CA LYS A 104 0.92 18.15 10.54
C LYS A 104 -0.49 18.10 9.97
N ASP A 105 -0.91 19.17 9.32
CA ASP A 105 -2.20 19.21 8.65
C ASP A 105 -2.14 18.39 7.35
N PHE A 106 -3.23 17.71 7.04
CA PHE A 106 -3.39 17.07 5.75
C PHE A 106 -3.49 18.13 4.65
N LYS A 107 -2.84 17.86 3.52
CA LYS A 107 -3.03 18.68 2.32
C LYS A 107 -4.41 18.44 1.73
N ASP A 108 -4.84 17.17 1.73
CA ASP A 108 -6.14 16.73 1.24
C ASP A 108 -6.53 15.37 1.83
N PHE A 109 -7.80 14.97 1.68
CA PHE A 109 -8.27 13.66 2.12
C PHE A 109 -9.51 13.24 1.33
N TRP A 110 -9.71 11.91 1.23
CA TRP A 110 -10.80 11.30 0.50
C TRP A 110 -11.42 10.18 1.29
N PHE A 111 -12.73 9.97 1.09
CA PHE A 111 -13.50 8.93 1.74
C PHE A 111 -13.60 7.70 0.84
N TYR A 112 -13.40 6.53 1.40
CA TYR A 112 -13.63 5.25 0.75
C TYR A 112 -15.10 4.86 0.84
N HIS A 113 -15.63 4.35 -0.27
CA HIS A 113 -16.91 3.65 -0.34
C HIS A 113 -16.63 2.21 -0.72
N CYS A 114 -16.86 1.32 0.24
CA CYS A 114 -16.57 -0.11 0.10
C CYS A 114 -17.85 -0.91 -0.09
N ASP A 115 -17.72 -2.08 -0.72
CA ASP A 115 -18.79 -3.07 -0.72
C ASP A 115 -18.94 -3.77 0.65
N HIS A 116 -19.86 -4.72 0.75
CA HIS A 116 -20.13 -5.47 1.98
C HIS A 116 -18.94 -6.36 2.43
N LEU A 117 -17.96 -6.58 1.56
CA LEU A 117 -16.73 -7.31 1.85
C LEU A 117 -15.58 -6.39 2.23
N GLY A 118 -15.79 -5.07 2.26
CA GLY A 118 -14.76 -4.08 2.55
C GLY A 118 -13.83 -3.78 1.38
N THR A 119 -14.22 -4.13 0.15
CA THR A 119 -13.44 -3.81 -1.05
C THR A 119 -13.80 -2.42 -1.53
N PRO A 120 -12.82 -1.50 -1.71
CA PRO A 120 -13.07 -0.16 -2.21
C PRO A 120 -13.69 -0.18 -3.62
N GLN A 121 -14.85 0.44 -3.79
CA GLN A 121 -15.54 0.59 -5.06
C GLN A 121 -15.38 2.00 -5.63
N GLU A 122 -15.45 3.01 -4.76
CA GLU A 122 -15.33 4.42 -5.12
C GLU A 122 -14.56 5.18 -4.03
N MET A 123 -14.00 6.32 -4.40
CA MET A 123 -13.51 7.33 -3.46
C MET A 123 -14.12 8.67 -3.82
N THR A 124 -14.54 9.41 -2.80
CA THR A 124 -15.09 10.77 -2.97
C THR A 124 -14.27 11.80 -2.22
N ASP A 125 -14.30 13.02 -2.70
CA ASP A 125 -13.83 14.17 -1.95
C ASP A 125 -14.85 14.59 -0.87
N HIS A 126 -14.52 15.64 -0.13
CA HIS A 126 -15.37 16.20 0.93
C HIS A 126 -16.69 16.82 0.41
N THR A 127 -16.83 17.04 -0.90
CA THR A 127 -18.05 17.55 -1.54
C THR A 127 -18.94 16.42 -2.05
N GLY A 128 -18.46 15.18 -2.02
CA GLY A 128 -19.15 14.01 -2.54
C GLY A 128 -18.89 13.71 -4.02
N VAL A 129 -17.95 14.43 -4.65
CA VAL A 129 -17.56 14.15 -6.04
C VAL A 129 -16.71 12.90 -6.09
N VAL A 130 -17.08 11.95 -6.95
CA VAL A 130 -16.32 10.71 -7.18
C VAL A 130 -15.02 11.05 -7.92
N ILE A 131 -13.90 10.78 -7.27
CA ILE A 131 -12.56 11.05 -7.80
C ILE A 131 -11.83 9.80 -8.27
N TRP A 132 -12.25 8.64 -7.79
CA TRP A 132 -11.73 7.33 -8.15
C TRP A 132 -12.86 6.31 -8.11
N LYS A 133 -12.91 5.41 -9.10
CA LYS A 133 -13.89 4.33 -9.18
C LYS A 133 -13.25 3.08 -9.72
N ALA A 134 -13.65 1.93 -9.19
CA ALA A 134 -13.15 0.62 -9.58
C ALA A 134 -14.28 -0.32 -10.00
N GLU A 135 -14.05 -1.07 -11.06
CA GLU A 135 -14.85 -2.19 -11.47
C GLU A 135 -14.03 -3.48 -11.34
N TYR A 136 -14.53 -4.43 -10.57
CA TYR A 136 -13.85 -5.69 -10.31
C TYR A 136 -14.47 -6.84 -11.11
N LYS A 137 -13.60 -7.66 -11.71
CA LYS A 137 -13.99 -8.98 -12.20
C LYS A 137 -14.02 -10.00 -11.07
N ALA A 138 -14.56 -11.19 -11.32
CA ALA A 138 -14.78 -12.23 -10.31
C ALA A 138 -13.53 -12.62 -9.49
N TRP A 139 -12.36 -12.54 -10.09
CA TRP A 139 -11.08 -12.87 -9.42
C TRP A 139 -10.31 -11.65 -8.92
N GLY A 140 -10.93 -10.47 -8.88
CA GLY A 140 -10.33 -9.25 -8.34
C GLY A 140 -9.47 -8.48 -9.34
N GLU A 141 -9.42 -8.86 -10.62
CA GLU A 141 -8.89 -7.97 -11.66
C GLU A 141 -9.70 -6.67 -11.66
N CYS A 142 -9.02 -5.54 -11.52
CA CYS A 142 -9.63 -4.25 -11.31
C CYS A 142 -9.38 -3.33 -12.50
N ARG A 143 -10.46 -2.78 -13.06
CA ARG A 143 -10.42 -1.65 -13.97
C ARG A 143 -10.69 -0.37 -13.19
N VAL A 144 -9.77 0.57 -13.26
CA VAL A 144 -9.90 1.85 -12.56
C VAL A 144 -10.33 2.93 -13.53
N GLU A 145 -11.38 3.67 -13.16
CA GLU A 145 -11.76 4.93 -13.76
C GLU A 145 -11.43 6.06 -12.79
N GLN A 146 -10.57 6.96 -13.22
CA GLN A 146 -10.23 8.15 -12.45
C GLN A 146 -11.01 9.31 -13.04
N ALA A 147 -11.74 10.06 -12.22
CA ALA A 147 -12.30 11.32 -12.64
C ALA A 147 -11.15 12.25 -13.01
N LYS A 148 -11.28 12.92 -14.15
CA LYS A 148 -10.41 14.04 -14.49
C LYS A 148 -10.80 15.18 -13.55
N SER A 149 -10.14 15.26 -12.41
CA SER A 149 -10.28 16.41 -11.54
C SER A 149 -9.44 17.54 -12.13
N ASP A 150 -10.08 18.63 -12.53
CA ASP A 150 -9.41 19.87 -12.95
C ASP A 150 -8.63 20.53 -11.79
N PHE A 151 -8.83 20.04 -10.56
CA PHE A 151 -8.17 20.52 -9.34
C PHE A 151 -6.81 19.90 -9.07
N PHE A 152 -6.45 18.77 -9.70
CA PHE A 152 -5.20 18.07 -9.44
C PHE A 152 -4.41 17.85 -10.72
N GLU A 153 -3.36 18.64 -10.91
CA GLU A 153 -2.41 18.46 -12.01
C GLU A 153 -1.65 17.12 -11.95
N ASN A 154 -1.67 16.43 -10.80
CA ASN A 154 -0.87 15.24 -10.55
C ASN A 154 -1.75 14.00 -10.30
N ARG A 155 -1.93 13.16 -11.33
CA ARG A 155 -2.73 11.91 -11.26
C ARG A 155 -2.24 10.92 -10.20
N GLU A 156 -0.97 10.97 -9.79
CA GLU A 156 -0.39 10.08 -8.80
C GLU A 156 -1.00 10.26 -7.41
N ILE A 157 -1.48 11.47 -7.10
CA ILE A 157 -2.03 11.82 -5.78
C ILE A 157 -3.31 11.02 -5.49
N ILE A 158 -4.13 10.73 -6.50
CA ILE A 158 -5.45 10.09 -6.32
C ILE A 158 -5.39 8.56 -6.51
N SER A 159 -4.23 7.99 -6.75
CA SER A 159 -4.13 6.54 -6.94
C SER A 159 -4.50 5.79 -5.66
N ASN A 160 -5.25 4.70 -5.82
CA ASN A 160 -5.59 3.78 -4.75
C ASN A 160 -5.14 2.36 -5.13
N ASN A 161 -4.25 1.82 -4.30
CA ASN A 161 -3.71 0.47 -4.46
C ASN A 161 -4.31 -0.54 -3.46
N ILE A 162 -5.16 -0.10 -2.53
CA ILE A 162 -5.91 -1.00 -1.64
C ILE A 162 -6.94 -1.77 -2.49
N ARG A 163 -7.02 -3.08 -2.25
CA ARG A 163 -7.94 -4.01 -2.92
C ARG A 163 -8.81 -4.70 -1.87
N PHE A 164 -9.13 -5.97 -2.05
CA PHE A 164 -9.81 -6.75 -1.02
C PHE A 164 -9.02 -6.72 0.29
N GLN A 165 -9.67 -6.96 1.41
CA GLN A 165 -9.09 -6.81 2.76
C GLN A 165 -7.67 -7.40 2.87
N GLY A 166 -6.71 -6.54 3.23
CA GLY A 166 -5.30 -6.90 3.36
C GLY A 166 -4.53 -7.04 2.04
N GLN A 167 -5.16 -6.76 0.90
CA GLN A 167 -4.50 -6.78 -0.40
C GLN A 167 -4.07 -5.38 -0.84
N TYR A 168 -2.89 -5.31 -1.44
CA TYR A 168 -2.33 -4.11 -2.04
C TYR A 168 -1.88 -4.43 -3.48
N PHE A 169 -2.42 -3.70 -4.45
CA PHE A 169 -2.08 -3.87 -5.86
C PHE A 169 -0.68 -3.34 -6.14
N ASP A 170 0.09 -4.11 -6.86
CA ASP A 170 1.45 -3.80 -7.27
C ASP A 170 1.49 -3.62 -8.78
N GLU A 171 1.61 -2.37 -9.20
CA GLU A 171 1.45 -1.97 -10.61
C GLU A 171 2.50 -2.60 -11.53
N GLU A 172 3.74 -2.77 -11.03
CA GLU A 172 4.84 -3.31 -11.82
C GLU A 172 4.65 -4.79 -12.15
N THR A 173 4.01 -5.54 -11.26
CA THR A 173 3.82 -6.99 -11.42
C THR A 173 2.39 -7.35 -11.85
N GLY A 174 1.43 -6.45 -11.65
CA GLY A 174 0.01 -6.73 -11.81
C GLY A 174 -0.56 -7.68 -10.76
N LEU A 175 0.17 -7.92 -9.68
CA LEU A 175 -0.21 -8.83 -8.61
C LEU A 175 -0.76 -8.06 -7.41
N HIS A 176 -1.50 -8.76 -6.54
CA HIS A 176 -1.85 -8.24 -5.23
C HIS A 176 -0.88 -8.76 -4.18
N TYR A 177 -0.14 -7.87 -3.54
CA TYR A 177 0.64 -8.20 -2.36
C TYR A 177 -0.31 -8.48 -1.20
N ASN A 178 -0.16 -9.63 -0.57
CA ASN A 178 -0.96 -10.09 0.56
C ASN A 178 -0.02 -10.65 1.64
N ARG A 179 0.73 -9.73 2.27
CA ARG A 179 1.74 -9.98 3.31
C ARG A 179 2.78 -11.04 2.92
N TYR A 180 2.52 -12.32 3.16
CA TYR A 180 3.48 -13.40 2.88
C TYR A 180 3.38 -13.97 1.47
N ARG A 181 2.36 -13.60 0.72
CA ARG A 181 2.04 -14.18 -0.58
C ARG A 181 1.65 -13.10 -1.59
N TYR A 182 1.81 -13.45 -2.85
CA TYR A 182 1.27 -12.68 -3.95
C TYR A 182 0.12 -13.42 -4.59
N TYR A 183 -0.97 -12.72 -4.80
CA TYR A 183 -2.16 -13.22 -5.46
C TYR A 183 -2.24 -12.68 -6.88
N SER A 184 -2.53 -13.54 -7.86
CA SER A 184 -2.76 -13.14 -9.24
C SER A 184 -4.27 -13.04 -9.52
N PRO A 185 -4.79 -11.83 -9.76
CA PRO A 185 -6.19 -11.66 -10.12
C PRO A 185 -6.52 -12.21 -11.51
N TYR A 186 -5.51 -12.41 -12.36
CA TYR A 186 -5.69 -12.99 -13.70
C TYR A 186 -5.94 -14.48 -13.70
N VAL A 187 -5.34 -15.19 -12.75
CA VAL A 187 -5.48 -16.66 -12.61
C VAL A 187 -6.33 -17.05 -11.39
N GLY A 188 -6.73 -16.11 -10.56
CA GLY A 188 -7.59 -16.34 -9.41
C GLY A 188 -6.93 -17.15 -8.29
N ARG A 189 -5.59 -17.08 -8.13
CA ARG A 189 -4.87 -17.85 -7.11
C ARG A 189 -3.59 -17.19 -6.61
N PHE A 190 -3.11 -17.62 -5.46
CA PHE A 190 -1.77 -17.29 -5.01
C PHE A 190 -0.71 -17.94 -5.89
N ILE A 191 0.34 -17.17 -6.21
CA ILE A 191 1.46 -17.63 -7.06
C ILE A 191 2.63 -18.20 -6.27
N SER A 192 2.63 -18.03 -4.95
CA SER A 192 3.63 -18.60 -4.03
C SER A 192 2.99 -19.57 -3.07
N LYS A 193 3.79 -20.55 -2.59
CA LYS A 193 3.35 -21.48 -1.55
C LYS A 193 3.04 -20.73 -0.25
N ASP A 194 2.13 -21.30 0.53
CA ASP A 194 1.86 -20.80 1.87
C ASP A 194 3.10 -21.02 2.76
N PRO A 195 3.62 -20.00 3.43
CA PRO A 195 4.79 -20.13 4.30
C PRO A 195 4.56 -21.09 5.48
N ILE A 196 3.31 -21.24 5.94
CA ILE A 196 2.96 -22.21 7.00
C ILE A 196 2.63 -23.59 6.43
N GLY A 197 2.61 -23.76 5.11
CA GLY A 197 2.38 -25.03 4.42
C GLY A 197 1.10 -25.74 4.87
N LEU A 198 1.16 -27.06 5.07
CA LEU A 198 0.01 -27.86 5.49
C LEU A 198 -0.42 -27.61 6.95
N SER A 199 0.41 -26.95 7.76
CA SER A 199 0.07 -26.62 9.15
C SER A 199 -1.07 -25.60 9.25
N GLY A 200 -1.33 -24.82 8.18
CA GLY A 200 -2.47 -23.91 8.08
C GLY A 200 -3.80 -24.58 7.76
N GLY A 201 -3.83 -25.90 7.61
CA GLY A 201 -4.98 -26.65 7.13
C GLY A 201 -5.20 -26.53 5.63
N ILE A 202 -6.09 -27.35 5.09
CA ILE A 202 -6.54 -27.21 3.69
C ILE A 202 -7.62 -26.13 3.67
N ILE A 203 -7.23 -24.89 3.47
CA ILE A 203 -8.20 -23.82 3.22
C ILE A 203 -8.65 -23.95 1.77
N TYR A 204 -9.76 -24.61 1.55
CA TYR A 204 -10.54 -24.43 0.33
C TYR A 204 -11.12 -23.02 0.40
N MET A 205 -10.50 -22.03 -0.26
CA MET A 205 -11.16 -20.77 -0.50
C MET A 205 -12.25 -21.00 -1.55
N HIS A 206 -13.45 -21.28 -1.09
CA HIS A 206 -14.64 -21.00 -1.88
C HIS A 206 -14.84 -19.48 -1.80
N MET A 207 -14.40 -18.75 -2.80
CA MET A 207 -14.94 -17.41 -3.05
C MET A 207 -16.28 -17.64 -3.75
N LEU A 208 -17.36 -17.32 -3.04
CA LEU A 208 -18.71 -17.18 -3.59
C LEU A 208 -18.83 -15.84 -4.33
#